data_8fabc27d51efa382161a5bed2fe15098
#
_entry.id   8fabc27d51efa382161a5bed2fe15098
#
_cell.length_a   1.000
_cell.length_b   1.000
_cell.length_c   1.000
_cell.angle_alpha   90.00
_cell.angle_beta   90.00
_cell.angle_gamma   90.00
#
_symmetry.space_group_name_H-M   'P 1'
#
loop_
_entity.id
_entity.type
_entity.pdbx_description
1 polymer ?
#
loop_
_entity_poly.entity_id
_entity_poly.type
_entity_poly.pdbx_seq_one_letter_code
_entity_poly.pdbx_strand_id
1 'polypeptide(L)'
;MLGALGQLARHGRFVLVAGLCAGLALPETAMALRPWLSELVLLLLFITAFRVGFPDALAALRHIHQTARVVLAYQLALPLLCICLFGFFGLADHPIAVVLTLMLAAPPLTGAPNLSVMLGHPPEPAFRLLILGTILLPLTIIPIFWLSPALGSRVQALDAALRLCGVMSVTIACAFLFRAILRSDMQAQEITALDGLTSLALAVIVIGLMSAVAPTLAAQPVLLAGWLGDKFWIAGLCLFSAAIWS
;
A
#
# COMPACT_ATOMS: atom_id res chain seq x y z
N MET A 1 -2.13 0.69 28.18
CA MET A 1 -2.28 0.23 26.79
C MET A 1 -1.73 1.22 25.77
N LEU A 2 -2.03 2.52 25.85
CA LEU A 2 -1.51 3.54 24.93
C LEU A 2 0.02 3.60 24.87
N GLY A 3 0.71 3.43 26.01
CA GLY A 3 2.18 3.42 26.06
C GLY A 3 2.81 2.23 25.31
N ALA A 4 2.20 1.05 25.37
CA ALA A 4 2.70 -0.14 24.66
C ALA A 4 2.54 0.01 23.13
N LEU A 5 1.39 0.54 22.68
CA LEU A 5 1.15 0.84 21.27
C LEU A 5 2.11 1.93 20.76
N GLY A 6 2.41 2.94 21.58
CA GLY A 6 3.40 3.96 21.23
C GLY A 6 4.83 3.41 21.10
N GLN A 7 5.19 2.41 21.89
CA GLN A 7 6.46 1.70 21.72
C GLN A 7 6.49 0.86 20.43
N LEU A 8 5.39 0.18 20.10
CA LEU A 8 5.25 -0.52 18.81
C LEU A 8 5.38 0.43 17.62
N ALA A 9 4.80 1.64 17.69
CA ALA A 9 4.95 2.64 16.64
C ALA A 9 6.42 3.02 16.41
N ARG A 10 7.19 3.23 17.47
CA ARG A 10 8.63 3.56 17.39
C ARG A 10 9.46 2.41 16.80
N HIS A 11 9.05 1.17 17.02
CA HIS A 11 9.75 -0.02 16.56
C HIS A 11 9.03 -0.71 15.39
N GLY A 12 8.17 -0.01 14.64
CA GLY A 12 7.34 -0.57 13.57
C GLY A 12 8.12 -1.38 12.53
N ARG A 13 9.35 -0.97 12.18
CA ARG A 13 10.23 -1.74 11.28
C ARG A 13 10.62 -3.10 11.85
N PHE A 14 10.91 -3.20 13.15
CA PHE A 14 11.21 -4.47 13.80
C PHE A 14 9.98 -5.36 13.92
N VAL A 15 8.81 -4.76 14.14
CA VAL A 15 7.52 -5.47 14.15
C VAL A 15 7.21 -6.09 12.78
N LEU A 16 7.49 -5.36 11.69
CA LEU A 16 7.34 -5.89 10.33
C LEU A 16 8.32 -7.03 10.04
N VAL A 17 9.60 -6.88 10.42
CA VAL A 17 10.60 -7.94 10.25
C VAL A 17 10.25 -9.16 11.09
N ALA A 18 9.79 -8.95 12.32
CA ALA A 18 9.32 -10.05 13.17
C ALA A 18 8.10 -10.76 12.56
N GLY A 19 7.15 -10.00 11.97
CA GLY A 19 6.03 -10.54 11.21
C GLY A 19 6.48 -11.39 10.02
N LEU A 20 7.47 -10.92 9.26
CA LEU A 20 8.06 -11.65 8.15
C LEU A 20 8.68 -12.98 8.62
N CYS A 21 9.52 -12.91 9.65
CA CYS A 21 10.16 -14.11 10.23
C CYS A 21 9.11 -15.08 10.80
N ALA A 22 8.11 -14.57 11.50
CA ALA A 22 7.03 -15.40 12.05
C ALA A 22 6.22 -16.07 10.93
N GLY A 23 5.90 -15.35 9.85
CA GLY A 23 5.18 -15.92 8.70
C GLY A 23 5.94 -17.01 7.96
N LEU A 24 7.28 -16.92 7.93
CA LEU A 24 8.14 -17.97 7.38
C LEU A 24 8.30 -19.16 8.33
N ALA A 25 8.39 -18.89 9.64
CA ALA A 25 8.59 -19.93 10.66
C ALA A 25 7.29 -20.72 10.99
N LEU A 26 6.13 -20.09 10.80
CA LEU A 26 4.83 -20.64 11.17
C LEU A 26 3.89 -20.72 9.95
N PRO A 27 4.14 -21.63 8.99
CA PRO A 27 3.36 -21.72 7.75
C PRO A 27 1.88 -22.03 8.00
N GLU A 28 1.55 -22.76 9.05
CA GLU A 28 0.15 -23.07 9.41
C GLU A 28 -0.63 -21.81 9.79
N THR A 29 -0.05 -20.92 10.59
CA THR A 29 -0.67 -19.65 10.96
C THR A 29 -0.81 -18.72 9.77
N ALA A 30 0.17 -18.71 8.87
CA ALA A 30 0.12 -17.96 7.62
C ALA A 30 -1.03 -18.45 6.73
N MET A 31 -1.20 -19.76 6.60
CA MET A 31 -2.32 -20.36 5.85
C MET A 31 -3.68 -20.07 6.49
N ALA A 32 -3.79 -20.08 7.81
CA ALA A 32 -5.03 -19.74 8.51
C ALA A 32 -5.43 -18.26 8.34
N LEU A 33 -4.47 -17.36 8.19
CA LEU A 33 -4.71 -15.93 7.96
C LEU A 33 -5.03 -15.60 6.50
N ARG A 34 -4.68 -16.45 5.55
CA ARG A 34 -4.86 -16.21 4.11
C ARG A 34 -6.30 -15.83 3.72
N PRO A 35 -7.36 -16.52 4.17
CA PRO A 35 -8.74 -16.16 3.83
C PRO A 35 -9.15 -14.78 4.38
N TRP A 36 -8.51 -14.30 5.44
CA TRP A 36 -8.82 -13.02 6.11
C TRP A 36 -7.99 -11.83 5.61
N LEU A 37 -7.13 -12.04 4.61
CA LEU A 37 -6.25 -10.98 4.11
C LEU A 37 -7.01 -9.77 3.58
N SER A 38 -8.13 -9.98 2.89
CA SER A 38 -8.96 -8.90 2.36
C SER A 38 -9.53 -8.05 3.47
N GLU A 39 -10.07 -8.66 4.52
CA GLU A 39 -10.65 -8.00 5.68
C GLU A 39 -9.58 -7.26 6.50
N LEU A 40 -8.41 -7.87 6.64
CA LEU A 40 -7.27 -7.25 7.32
C LEU A 40 -6.76 -6.01 6.57
N VAL A 41 -6.71 -6.05 5.24
CA VAL A 41 -6.36 -4.88 4.41
C VAL A 41 -7.41 -3.79 4.53
N LEU A 42 -8.70 -4.13 4.54
CA LEU A 42 -9.78 -3.17 4.76
C LEU A 42 -9.73 -2.57 6.16
N LEU A 43 -9.41 -3.37 7.18
CA LEU A 43 -9.20 -2.90 8.55
C LEU A 43 -8.02 -1.91 8.60
N LEU A 44 -6.91 -2.24 7.92
CA LEU A 44 -5.76 -1.35 7.82
C LEU A 44 -6.12 -0.03 7.15
N LEU A 45 -6.89 -0.08 6.06
CA LEU A 45 -7.41 1.11 5.37
C LEU A 45 -8.31 1.94 6.29
N PHE A 46 -9.20 1.28 7.03
CA PHE A 46 -10.07 1.94 8.01
C PHE A 46 -9.25 2.66 9.10
N ILE A 47 -8.28 1.99 9.71
CA ILE A 47 -7.41 2.58 10.74
C ILE A 47 -6.64 3.78 10.18
N THR A 48 -6.11 3.66 8.96
CA THR A 48 -5.37 4.73 8.28
C THR A 48 -6.27 5.93 7.98
N ALA A 49 -7.47 5.71 7.43
CA ALA A 49 -8.44 6.76 7.16
C ALA A 49 -8.95 7.42 8.46
N PHE A 50 -9.21 6.63 9.49
CA PHE A 50 -9.58 7.11 10.82
C PHE A 50 -8.50 8.01 11.44
N ARG A 51 -7.22 7.62 11.30
CA ARG A 51 -6.07 8.40 11.76
C ARG A 51 -5.99 9.76 11.07
N VAL A 52 -6.13 9.80 9.75
CA VAL A 52 -6.04 11.02 8.94
C VAL A 52 -7.21 11.95 9.25
N GLY A 53 -8.44 11.44 9.21
CA GLY A 53 -9.65 12.22 9.39
C GLY A 53 -10.01 13.15 8.23
N PHE A 54 -11.24 13.59 8.24
CA PHE A 54 -11.81 14.43 7.18
C PHE A 54 -11.14 15.83 7.05
N PRO A 55 -10.80 16.56 8.15
CA PRO A 55 -10.15 17.86 8.04
C PRO A 55 -8.80 17.83 7.35
N ASP A 56 -7.96 16.84 7.68
CA ASP A 56 -6.62 16.70 7.09
C ASP A 56 -6.71 16.22 5.64
N ALA A 57 -7.66 15.33 5.34
CA ALA A 57 -7.97 14.93 3.97
C ALA A 57 -8.41 16.15 3.13
N LEU A 58 -9.27 17.01 3.67
CA LEU A 58 -9.72 18.23 3.00
C LEU A 58 -8.57 19.25 2.85
N ALA A 59 -7.71 19.39 3.86
CA ALA A 59 -6.53 20.25 3.78
C ALA A 59 -5.53 19.78 2.69
N ALA A 60 -5.39 18.46 2.48
CA ALA A 60 -4.59 17.91 1.39
C ALA A 60 -5.14 18.33 0.01
N LEU A 61 -6.46 18.55 -0.12
CA LEU A 61 -7.08 18.99 -1.36
C LEU A 61 -6.80 20.47 -1.70
N ARG A 62 -6.38 21.30 -0.74
CA ARG A 62 -6.04 22.71 -1.03
C ARG A 62 -4.87 22.88 -2.01
N HIS A 63 -3.96 21.89 -2.06
CA HIS A 63 -2.84 21.86 -3.00
C HIS A 63 -3.00 20.74 -4.03
N ILE A 64 -4.25 20.42 -4.38
CA ILE A 64 -4.61 19.26 -5.21
C ILE A 64 -3.87 19.24 -6.54
N HIS A 65 -3.70 20.40 -7.20
CA HIS A 65 -3.12 20.46 -8.54
C HIS A 65 -1.64 20.00 -8.59
N GLN A 66 -0.85 20.31 -7.58
CA GLN A 66 0.55 19.88 -7.51
C GLN A 66 0.63 18.41 -7.10
N THR A 67 -0.05 18.05 -5.99
CA THR A 67 -0.03 16.69 -5.46
C THR A 67 -0.71 15.70 -6.42
N ALA A 68 -1.81 16.10 -7.07
CA ALA A 68 -2.50 15.24 -8.05
C ALA A 68 -1.64 14.97 -9.28
N ARG A 69 -0.87 15.95 -9.77
CA ARG A 69 0.07 15.72 -10.89
C ARG A 69 1.09 14.64 -10.53
N VAL A 70 1.65 14.70 -9.33
CA VAL A 70 2.60 13.71 -8.85
C VAL A 70 1.93 12.34 -8.70
N VAL A 71 0.76 12.28 -8.06
CA VAL A 71 -0.01 11.03 -7.90
C VAL A 71 -0.36 10.44 -9.28
N LEU A 72 -0.86 11.24 -10.21
CA LEU A 72 -1.20 10.76 -11.56
C LEU A 72 0.04 10.31 -12.34
N ALA A 73 1.16 11.01 -12.20
CA ALA A 73 2.39 10.59 -12.85
C ALA A 73 2.89 9.24 -12.32
N TYR A 74 2.94 9.05 -11.01
CA TYR A 74 3.47 7.82 -10.41
C TYR A 74 2.45 6.68 -10.36
N GLN A 75 1.20 6.96 -10.06
CA GLN A 75 0.18 5.94 -9.81
C GLN A 75 -0.64 5.59 -11.07
N LEU A 76 -0.59 6.41 -12.10
CA LEU A 76 -1.30 6.18 -13.36
C LEU A 76 -0.35 6.12 -14.56
N ALA A 77 0.44 7.18 -14.82
CA ALA A 77 1.26 7.25 -16.03
C ALA A 77 2.39 6.19 -16.03
N LEU A 78 3.04 5.97 -14.87
CA LEU A 78 4.12 5.00 -14.76
C LEU A 78 3.65 3.55 -14.97
N PRO A 79 2.56 3.06 -14.34
CA PRO A 79 2.00 1.74 -14.64
C PRO A 79 1.53 1.59 -16.08
N LEU A 80 0.91 2.63 -16.66
CA LEU A 80 0.50 2.59 -18.06
C LEU A 80 1.69 2.51 -19.01
N LEU A 81 2.76 3.26 -18.72
CA LEU A 81 4.02 3.15 -19.46
C LEU A 81 4.59 1.72 -19.35
N CYS A 82 4.53 1.13 -18.16
CA CYS A 82 4.95 -0.24 -17.93
C CYS A 82 4.16 -1.23 -18.79
N ILE A 83 2.82 -1.13 -18.81
CA ILE A 83 1.95 -1.97 -19.65
C ILE A 83 2.31 -1.79 -21.14
N CYS A 84 2.47 -0.55 -21.60
CA CYS A 84 2.83 -0.27 -23.00
C CYS A 84 4.19 -0.85 -23.35
N LEU A 85 5.19 -0.70 -22.46
CA LEU A 85 6.55 -1.19 -22.70
C LEU A 85 6.57 -2.72 -22.78
N PHE A 86 5.97 -3.41 -21.81
CA PHE A 86 5.89 -4.88 -21.84
C PHE A 86 5.01 -5.39 -22.99
N GLY A 87 3.95 -4.66 -23.35
CA GLY A 87 3.13 -4.95 -24.53
C GLY A 87 3.91 -4.85 -25.82
N PHE A 88 4.76 -3.82 -25.97
CA PHE A 88 5.63 -3.64 -27.14
C PHE A 88 6.63 -4.79 -27.31
N PHE A 89 7.16 -5.33 -26.20
CA PHE A 89 8.06 -6.48 -26.23
C PHE A 89 7.35 -7.85 -26.26
N GLY A 90 6.01 -7.88 -26.35
CA GLY A 90 5.23 -9.12 -26.34
C GLY A 90 5.25 -9.87 -24.99
N LEU A 91 5.61 -9.18 -23.92
CA LEU A 91 5.73 -9.73 -22.54
C LEU A 91 4.58 -9.27 -21.62
N ALA A 92 3.47 -8.78 -22.18
CA ALA A 92 2.35 -8.23 -21.41
C ALA A 92 1.73 -9.25 -20.44
N ASP A 93 1.71 -10.53 -20.80
CA ASP A 93 1.17 -11.62 -19.99
C ASP A 93 2.19 -12.24 -19.01
N HIS A 94 3.45 -11.75 -19.05
CA HIS A 94 4.48 -12.29 -18.20
C HIS A 94 4.20 -11.92 -16.73
N PRO A 95 4.28 -12.86 -15.76
CA PRO A 95 3.98 -12.60 -14.36
C PRO A 95 4.73 -11.40 -13.77
N ILE A 96 5.98 -11.17 -14.18
CA ILE A 96 6.78 -10.03 -13.74
C ILE A 96 6.18 -8.70 -14.21
N ALA A 97 5.68 -8.62 -15.45
CA ALA A 97 5.04 -7.42 -15.99
C ALA A 97 3.80 -7.04 -15.19
N VAL A 98 2.96 -8.04 -14.87
CA VAL A 98 1.74 -7.85 -14.07
C VAL A 98 2.09 -7.37 -12.66
N VAL A 99 3.02 -8.06 -11.98
CA VAL A 99 3.43 -7.69 -10.62
C VAL A 99 4.02 -6.29 -10.57
N LEU A 100 4.90 -5.94 -11.53
CA LEU A 100 5.47 -4.61 -11.65
C LEU A 100 4.43 -3.52 -11.84
N THR A 101 3.50 -3.74 -12.77
CA THR A 101 2.42 -2.81 -13.03
C THR A 101 1.56 -2.57 -11.79
N LEU A 102 1.21 -3.64 -11.06
CA LEU A 102 0.44 -3.53 -9.82
C LEU A 102 1.22 -2.86 -8.69
N MET A 103 2.54 -3.12 -8.58
CA MET A 103 3.40 -2.43 -7.61
C MET A 103 3.51 -0.93 -7.88
N LEU A 104 3.64 -0.54 -9.14
CA LEU A 104 3.71 0.87 -9.55
C LEU A 104 2.36 1.58 -9.36
N ALA A 105 1.25 0.86 -9.50
CA ALA A 105 -0.09 1.40 -9.28
C ALA A 105 -0.44 1.59 -7.80
N ALA A 106 0.33 0.98 -6.88
CA ALA A 106 0.06 1.06 -5.45
C ALA A 106 0.34 2.49 -4.91
N PRO A 107 -0.50 2.99 -3.99
CA PRO A 107 -0.28 4.27 -3.34
C PRO A 107 0.95 4.20 -2.42
N PRO A 108 1.54 5.36 -2.05
CA PRO A 108 2.63 5.40 -1.08
C PRO A 108 2.23 4.74 0.24
N LEU A 109 3.18 4.03 0.84
CA LEU A 109 2.97 3.39 2.14
C LEU A 109 2.88 4.42 3.27
N THR A 110 2.18 4.07 4.35
CA THR A 110 2.07 4.85 5.59
C THR A 110 3.43 5.20 6.21
N GLY A 111 4.49 4.48 5.85
CA GLY A 111 5.86 4.75 6.27
C GLY A 111 6.54 5.90 5.53
N ALA A 112 6.02 6.37 4.40
CA ALA A 112 6.66 7.41 3.60
C ALA A 112 6.90 8.73 4.36
N PRO A 113 5.96 9.27 5.17
CA PRO A 113 6.21 10.45 5.98
C PRO A 113 7.32 10.26 7.02
N ASN A 114 7.40 9.08 7.62
CA ASN A 114 8.44 8.75 8.59
C ASN A 114 9.82 8.70 7.93
N LEU A 115 9.90 8.17 6.71
CA LEU A 115 11.14 8.19 5.92
C LEU A 115 11.55 9.61 5.55
N SER A 116 10.61 10.50 5.20
CA SER A 116 10.90 11.91 4.91
C SER A 116 11.56 12.60 6.11
N VAL A 117 11.01 12.40 7.32
CA VAL A 117 11.61 12.94 8.55
C VAL A 117 13.02 12.39 8.79
N MET A 118 13.23 11.08 8.56
CA MET A 118 14.55 10.46 8.72
C MET A 118 15.60 10.99 7.73
N LEU A 119 15.15 11.44 6.56
CA LEU A 119 16.00 12.09 5.53
C LEU A 119 16.17 13.61 5.74
N GLY A 120 15.59 14.16 6.81
CA GLY A 120 15.66 15.59 7.14
C GLY A 120 14.70 16.47 6.34
N HIS A 121 13.71 15.89 5.69
CA HIS A 121 12.71 16.61 4.90
C HIS A 121 11.39 16.75 5.67
N PRO A 122 10.59 17.80 5.42
CA PRO A 122 9.30 17.98 6.05
C PRO A 122 8.35 16.83 5.66
N PRO A 123 7.57 16.25 6.60
CA PRO A 123 6.69 15.11 6.33
C PRO A 123 5.41 15.50 5.57
N GLU A 124 5.05 16.79 5.53
CA GLU A 124 3.76 17.23 4.98
C GLU A 124 3.55 16.84 3.50
N PRO A 125 4.52 17.00 2.57
CA PRO A 125 4.33 16.56 1.19
C PRO A 125 4.08 15.05 1.08
N ALA A 126 4.79 14.23 1.86
CA ALA A 126 4.61 12.78 1.88
C ALA A 126 3.23 12.38 2.44
N PHE A 127 2.74 13.09 3.48
CA PHE A 127 1.38 12.91 3.98
C PHE A 127 0.32 13.25 2.94
N ARG A 128 0.48 14.37 2.23
CA ARG A 128 -0.45 14.77 1.16
C ARG A 128 -0.48 13.73 0.03
N LEU A 129 0.67 13.22 -0.38
CA LEU A 129 0.77 12.15 -1.38
C LEU A 129 0.11 10.86 -0.90
N LEU A 130 0.31 10.47 0.36
CA LEU A 130 -0.33 9.31 0.96
C LEU A 130 -1.85 9.43 0.93
N ILE A 131 -2.39 10.54 1.43
CA ILE A 131 -3.84 10.78 1.52
C ILE A 131 -4.44 10.81 0.12
N LEU A 132 -3.89 11.64 -0.77
CA LEU A 132 -4.44 11.83 -2.11
C LEU A 132 -4.27 10.58 -2.96
N GLY A 133 -3.14 9.89 -2.86
CA GLY A 133 -2.89 8.61 -3.54
C GLY A 133 -3.87 7.53 -3.11
N THR A 134 -4.19 7.45 -1.82
CA THR A 134 -5.17 6.48 -1.30
C THR A 134 -6.60 6.82 -1.75
N ILE A 135 -6.98 8.10 -1.73
CA ILE A 135 -8.31 8.55 -2.19
C ILE A 135 -8.47 8.35 -3.70
N LEU A 136 -7.43 8.63 -4.49
CA LEU A 136 -7.46 8.50 -5.94
C LEU A 136 -7.22 7.06 -6.42
N LEU A 137 -6.74 6.15 -5.56
CA LEU A 137 -6.45 4.77 -5.92
C LEU A 137 -7.62 4.10 -6.68
N PRO A 138 -8.87 4.17 -6.20
CA PRO A 138 -9.98 3.58 -6.90
C PRO A 138 -10.10 4.07 -8.35
N LEU A 139 -9.88 5.36 -8.57
CA LEU A 139 -10.00 5.96 -9.90
C LEU A 139 -8.81 5.60 -10.81
N THR A 140 -7.60 5.57 -10.27
CA THR A 140 -6.37 5.29 -11.03
C THR A 140 -6.21 3.82 -11.40
N ILE A 141 -6.79 2.90 -10.61
CA ILE A 141 -6.66 1.47 -10.85
C ILE A 141 -7.55 0.97 -11.99
N ILE A 142 -8.68 1.67 -12.24
CA ILE A 142 -9.63 1.29 -13.32
C ILE A 142 -8.95 1.20 -14.69
N PRO A 143 -8.25 2.25 -15.20
CA PRO A 143 -7.61 2.18 -16.52
C PRO A 143 -6.48 1.15 -16.56
N ILE A 144 -5.80 0.91 -15.46
CA ILE A 144 -4.72 -0.08 -15.35
C ILE A 144 -5.29 -1.49 -15.50
N PHE A 145 -6.37 -1.82 -14.79
CA PHE A 145 -7.05 -3.11 -14.91
C PHE A 145 -7.67 -3.29 -16.30
N TRP A 146 -8.18 -2.21 -16.89
CA TRP A 146 -8.81 -2.26 -18.20
C TRP A 146 -7.79 -2.48 -19.34
N LEU A 147 -6.57 -1.95 -19.20
CA LEU A 147 -5.50 -2.10 -20.18
C LEU A 147 -4.60 -3.32 -19.96
N SER A 148 -4.68 -4.00 -18.82
CA SER A 148 -3.83 -5.16 -18.52
C SER A 148 -4.45 -6.44 -19.10
N PRO A 149 -3.87 -7.04 -20.17
CA PRO A 149 -4.42 -8.25 -20.81
C PRO A 149 -4.42 -9.46 -19.86
N ALA A 150 -3.42 -9.54 -18.98
CA ALA A 150 -3.20 -10.66 -18.07
C ALA A 150 -4.27 -10.79 -16.95
N LEU A 151 -5.09 -9.75 -16.72
CA LEU A 151 -6.12 -9.74 -15.67
C LEU A 151 -7.48 -10.32 -16.16
N GLY A 152 -7.52 -10.92 -17.33
CA GLY A 152 -8.71 -11.55 -17.89
C GLY A 152 -9.52 -10.64 -18.81
N SER A 153 -10.83 -10.92 -18.94
CA SER A 153 -11.67 -10.10 -19.81
C SER A 153 -11.85 -8.68 -19.26
N ARG A 154 -11.93 -7.69 -20.14
CA ARG A 154 -12.11 -6.27 -19.77
C ARG A 154 -13.33 -6.04 -18.87
N VAL A 155 -14.38 -6.81 -19.05
CA VAL A 155 -15.60 -6.73 -18.24
C VAL A 155 -15.34 -7.22 -16.83
N GLN A 156 -14.64 -8.35 -16.66
CA GLN A 156 -14.27 -8.88 -15.35
C GLN A 156 -13.31 -7.95 -14.61
N ALA A 157 -12.32 -7.40 -15.32
CA ALA A 157 -11.39 -6.43 -14.75
C ALA A 157 -12.10 -5.15 -14.29
N LEU A 158 -13.07 -4.65 -15.07
CA LEU A 158 -13.86 -3.48 -14.69
C LEU A 158 -14.78 -3.77 -13.49
N ASP A 159 -15.45 -4.92 -13.46
CA ASP A 159 -16.29 -5.33 -12.32
C ASP A 159 -15.46 -5.44 -11.04
N ALA A 160 -14.30 -6.09 -11.11
CA ALA A 160 -13.38 -6.19 -9.98
C ALA A 160 -12.90 -4.82 -9.50
N ALA A 161 -12.53 -3.91 -10.41
CA ALA A 161 -12.12 -2.56 -10.09
C ALA A 161 -13.25 -1.76 -9.45
N LEU A 162 -14.47 -1.80 -9.99
CA LEU A 162 -15.62 -1.10 -9.44
C LEU A 162 -16.01 -1.63 -8.05
N ARG A 163 -15.96 -2.94 -7.86
CA ARG A 163 -16.19 -3.58 -6.57
C ARG A 163 -15.15 -3.14 -5.54
N LEU A 164 -13.86 -3.13 -5.92
CA LEU A 164 -12.77 -2.64 -5.08
C LEU A 164 -12.99 -1.15 -4.73
N CYS A 165 -13.31 -0.31 -5.71
CA CYS A 165 -13.66 1.09 -5.53
C CYS A 165 -14.79 1.27 -4.52
N GLY A 166 -15.88 0.52 -4.67
CA GLY A 166 -17.03 0.60 -3.78
C GLY A 166 -16.66 0.26 -2.34
N VAL A 167 -16.00 -0.87 -2.14
CA VAL A 167 -15.59 -1.32 -0.80
C VAL A 167 -14.62 -0.35 -0.14
N MET A 168 -13.60 0.13 -0.87
CA MET A 168 -12.64 1.11 -0.34
C MET A 168 -13.32 2.44 0.00
N SER A 169 -14.20 2.95 -0.87
CA SER A 169 -14.92 4.21 -0.63
C SER A 169 -15.84 4.12 0.59
N VAL A 170 -16.57 3.02 0.73
CA VAL A 170 -17.42 2.77 1.91
C VAL A 170 -16.56 2.70 3.17
N THR A 171 -15.43 1.98 3.14
CA THR A 171 -14.52 1.86 4.29
C THR A 171 -13.97 3.22 4.72
N ILE A 172 -13.53 4.06 3.78
CA ILE A 172 -13.03 5.41 4.05
C ILE A 172 -14.15 6.29 4.60
N ALA A 173 -15.35 6.26 4.00
CA ALA A 173 -16.50 7.01 4.47
C ALA A 173 -16.91 6.62 5.90
N CYS A 174 -16.96 5.32 6.18
CA CYS A 174 -17.22 4.80 7.52
C CYS A 174 -16.16 5.28 8.53
N ALA A 175 -14.86 5.24 8.15
CA ALA A 175 -13.79 5.70 9.03
C ALA A 175 -13.92 7.20 9.37
N PHE A 176 -14.21 8.04 8.39
CA PHE A 176 -14.44 9.47 8.60
C PHE A 176 -15.68 9.76 9.43
N LEU A 177 -16.77 9.04 9.17
CA LEU A 177 -18.01 9.15 9.96
C LEU A 177 -17.77 8.74 11.42
N PHE A 178 -17.11 7.62 11.64
CA PHE A 178 -16.78 7.13 12.98
C PHE A 178 -15.89 8.13 13.74
N ARG A 179 -14.90 8.72 13.06
CA ARG A 179 -14.06 9.76 13.65
C ARG A 179 -14.85 11.01 14.01
N ALA A 180 -15.76 11.47 13.12
CA ALA A 180 -16.61 12.64 13.36
C ALA A 180 -17.56 12.45 14.57
N ILE A 181 -18.06 11.22 14.77
CA ILE A 181 -18.97 10.88 15.88
C ILE A 181 -18.21 10.71 17.20
N LEU A 182 -17.09 10.00 17.18
CA LEU A 182 -16.36 9.63 18.40
C LEU A 182 -15.45 10.75 18.91
N ARG A 183 -14.68 11.40 18.02
CA ARG A 183 -13.76 12.48 18.40
C ARG A 183 -13.35 13.32 17.18
N SER A 184 -13.63 14.61 17.23
CA SER A 184 -13.13 15.58 16.24
C SER A 184 -11.64 15.90 16.43
N ASP A 185 -11.16 15.96 17.68
CA ASP A 185 -9.78 16.29 18.03
C ASP A 185 -9.09 15.10 18.71
N MET A 186 -8.06 14.57 18.05
CA MET A 186 -7.22 13.50 18.60
C MET A 186 -5.94 14.06 19.21
N GLN A 187 -5.60 13.58 20.40
CA GLN A 187 -4.34 13.91 21.04
C GLN A 187 -3.17 13.20 20.33
N ALA A 188 -1.97 13.82 20.37
CA ALA A 188 -0.77 13.25 19.77
C ALA A 188 -0.44 11.81 20.25
N GLN A 189 -0.81 11.48 21.50
CA GLN A 189 -0.65 10.14 22.05
C GLN A 189 -1.59 9.11 21.40
N GLU A 190 -2.81 9.52 21.04
CA GLU A 190 -3.80 8.66 20.39
C GLU A 190 -3.38 8.40 18.93
N ILE A 191 -2.87 9.42 18.24
CA ILE A 191 -2.30 9.27 16.89
C ILE A 191 -1.14 8.29 16.90
N THR A 192 -0.23 8.42 17.87
CA THR A 192 0.91 7.49 18.02
C THR A 192 0.43 6.06 18.33
N ALA A 193 -0.64 5.90 19.09
CA ALA A 193 -1.22 4.58 19.38
C ALA A 193 -1.84 3.95 18.11
N LEU A 194 -2.50 4.76 17.27
CA LEU A 194 -3.00 4.29 15.97
C LEU A 194 -1.87 3.90 15.02
N ASP A 195 -0.73 4.60 15.04
CA ASP A 195 0.47 4.19 14.28
C ASP A 195 1.00 2.83 14.75
N GLY A 196 0.98 2.58 16.05
CA GLY A 196 1.31 1.28 16.61
C GLY A 196 0.34 0.18 16.16
N LEU A 197 -0.95 0.49 16.16
CA LEU A 197 -1.99 -0.44 15.70
C LEU A 197 -1.86 -0.73 14.19
N THR A 198 -1.57 0.30 13.39
CA THR A 198 -1.27 0.15 11.95
C THR A 198 -0.07 -0.75 11.72
N SER A 199 1.00 -0.58 12.50
CA SER A 199 2.21 -1.41 12.40
C SER A 199 1.92 -2.87 12.77
N LEU A 200 1.08 -3.11 13.78
CA LEU A 200 0.66 -4.46 14.18
C LEU A 200 -0.21 -5.11 13.10
N ALA A 201 -1.21 -4.38 12.58
CA ALA A 201 -2.07 -4.86 11.51
C ALA A 201 -1.26 -5.22 10.25
N LEU A 202 -0.29 -4.38 9.88
CA LEU A 202 0.66 -4.64 8.80
C LEU A 202 1.46 -5.92 9.04
N ALA A 203 1.98 -6.14 10.26
CA ALA A 203 2.71 -7.36 10.59
C ALA A 203 1.85 -8.61 10.45
N VAL A 204 0.58 -8.57 10.90
CA VAL A 204 -0.37 -9.68 10.73
C VAL A 204 -0.66 -9.94 9.25
N ILE A 205 -0.83 -8.89 8.44
CA ILE A 205 -1.01 -9.02 6.98
C ILE A 205 0.23 -9.66 6.35
N VAL A 206 1.44 -9.24 6.75
CA VAL A 206 2.70 -9.81 6.25
C VAL A 206 2.80 -11.30 6.60
N ILE A 207 2.42 -11.71 7.81
CA ILE A 207 2.35 -13.14 8.17
C ILE A 207 1.43 -13.89 7.19
N GLY A 208 0.23 -13.38 6.95
CA GLY A 208 -0.73 -14.00 6.02
C GLY A 208 -0.20 -14.07 4.58
N LEU A 209 0.50 -13.04 4.10
CA LEU A 209 1.11 -13.01 2.76
C LEU A 209 2.22 -14.05 2.61
N MET A 210 2.92 -14.39 3.69
CA MET A 210 3.96 -15.44 3.66
C MET A 210 3.41 -16.82 3.36
N SER A 211 2.10 -17.05 3.50
CA SER A 211 1.45 -18.30 3.09
C SER A 211 1.68 -18.64 1.60
N ALA A 212 1.84 -17.63 0.75
CA ALA A 212 2.14 -17.81 -0.68
C ALA A 212 3.65 -17.95 -0.95
N VAL A 213 4.50 -17.34 -0.11
CA VAL A 213 5.96 -17.30 -0.29
C VAL A 213 6.63 -18.53 0.30
N ALA A 214 6.20 -18.98 1.48
CA ALA A 214 6.82 -20.11 2.19
C ALA A 214 6.89 -21.41 1.35
N PRO A 215 5.82 -21.87 0.67
CA PRO A 215 5.89 -23.06 -0.16
C PRO A 215 6.82 -22.88 -1.38
N THR A 216 6.84 -21.68 -1.96
CA THR A 216 7.73 -21.37 -3.10
C THR A 216 9.20 -21.34 -2.68
N LEU A 217 9.48 -20.83 -1.47
CA LEU A 217 10.83 -20.84 -0.89
C LEU A 217 11.32 -22.27 -0.66
N ALA A 218 10.45 -23.15 -0.18
CA ALA A 218 10.78 -24.55 0.06
C ALA A 218 10.98 -25.34 -1.24
N ALA A 219 10.15 -25.08 -2.27
CA ALA A 219 10.16 -25.84 -3.51
C ALA A 219 11.21 -25.34 -4.51
N GLN A 220 11.44 -24.04 -4.62
CA GLN A 220 12.30 -23.41 -5.64
C GLN A 220 13.05 -22.19 -5.09
N PRO A 221 14.04 -22.38 -4.22
CA PRO A 221 14.75 -21.26 -3.56
C PRO A 221 15.52 -20.37 -4.55
N VAL A 222 16.08 -20.97 -5.62
CA VAL A 222 16.84 -20.25 -6.65
C VAL A 222 15.94 -19.31 -7.47
N LEU A 223 14.74 -19.75 -7.78
CA LEU A 223 13.75 -18.95 -8.52
C LEU A 223 13.28 -17.77 -7.70
N LEU A 224 13.07 -17.97 -6.39
CA LEU A 224 12.72 -16.92 -5.46
C LEU A 224 13.85 -15.90 -5.27
N ALA A 225 15.11 -16.38 -5.19
CA ALA A 225 16.29 -15.51 -5.12
C ALA A 225 16.44 -14.64 -6.38
N GLY A 226 16.20 -15.20 -7.57
CA GLY A 226 16.14 -14.44 -8.81
C GLY A 226 15.05 -13.36 -8.77
N TRP A 227 13.85 -13.70 -8.35
CA TRP A 227 12.75 -12.74 -8.24
C TRP A 227 13.00 -11.63 -7.21
N LEU A 228 13.67 -11.95 -6.10
CA LEU A 228 14.07 -10.95 -5.10
C LEU A 228 15.16 -10.03 -5.64
N GLY A 229 16.14 -10.57 -6.38
CA GLY A 229 17.20 -9.80 -7.02
C GLY A 229 16.64 -8.79 -8.03
N ASP A 230 15.78 -9.23 -8.95
CA ASP A 230 15.15 -8.38 -9.95
C ASP A 230 14.30 -7.27 -9.32
N LYS A 231 13.55 -7.60 -8.26
CA LYS A 231 12.73 -6.61 -7.55
C LYS A 231 13.54 -5.61 -6.75
N PHE A 232 14.69 -6.00 -6.22
CA PHE A 232 15.59 -5.10 -5.50
C PHE A 232 16.14 -4.01 -6.43
N TRP A 233 16.52 -4.35 -7.66
CA TRP A 233 16.93 -3.39 -8.68
C TRP A 233 15.80 -2.42 -9.05
N ILE A 234 14.58 -2.90 -9.17
CA ILE A 234 13.42 -2.09 -9.54
C ILE A 234 13.04 -1.15 -8.40
N ALA A 235 13.00 -1.62 -7.16
CA ALA A 235 12.79 -0.79 -5.98
C ALA A 235 13.88 0.28 -5.85
N GLY A 236 15.14 -0.07 -6.13
CA GLY A 236 16.26 0.87 -6.19
C GLY A 236 16.08 1.95 -7.27
N LEU A 237 15.62 1.57 -8.46
CA LEU A 237 15.32 2.53 -9.54
C LEU A 237 14.17 3.48 -9.17
N CYS A 238 13.11 2.98 -8.53
CA CYS A 238 12.01 3.82 -8.06
C CYS A 238 12.46 4.80 -6.96
N LEU A 239 13.28 4.36 -6.01
CA LEU A 239 13.84 5.22 -4.97
C LEU A 239 14.81 6.25 -5.55
N PHE A 240 15.62 5.87 -6.54
CA PHE A 240 16.53 6.78 -7.23
C PHE A 240 15.78 7.84 -8.04
N SER A 241 14.70 7.47 -8.73
CA SER A 241 13.86 8.43 -9.44
C SER A 241 13.17 9.43 -8.49
N ALA A 242 12.74 8.97 -7.32
CA ALA A 242 12.16 9.83 -6.30
C ALA A 242 13.20 10.82 -5.70
N ALA A 243 14.47 10.39 -5.57
CA ALA A 243 15.56 11.22 -5.06
C ALA A 243 16.04 12.29 -6.06
N ILE A 244 15.83 12.09 -7.37
CA ILE A 244 16.19 13.09 -8.40
C ILE A 244 15.17 14.24 -8.43
N TRP A 245 13.95 14.02 -7.92
CA TRP A 245 12.85 15.01 -7.94
C TRP A 245 12.68 15.76 -6.61
N SER A 246 13.45 15.44 -5.59
CA SER A 246 13.51 16.16 -4.31
C SER A 246 14.60 17.24 -4.33
#